data_32c855915677cda2dec6154497a11025
#
_entry.id   32c855915677cda2dec6154497a11025
#
_cell.length_a   1.000
_cell.length_b   1.000
_cell.length_c   1.000
_cell.angle_alpha   90.00
_cell.angle_beta   90.00
_cell.angle_gamma   90.00
#
_symmetry.space_group_name_H-M   'P 1'
#
loop_
_entity.id
_entity.type
_entity.pdbx_description
1 polymer ?
#
loop_
_entity_poly.entity_id
_entity_poly.type
_entity_poly.pdbx_seq_one_letter_code
_entity_poly.pdbx_strand_id
1 'polypeptide(L)'
;MKFTISREKFLQPLQLVSGAVERRHTLPILSNVLIKVSEDALWLTGTDLEVELISSIKLEGDFTEGEITVPAKKLFDIIRGLAEGTQIDFSVDGSKALIRAGRGRYTLSTLSASDYPNLEDWEGEVEFELSCSDLKRLIDSTSFSMAQQDVRYYLNGMSLETEENVIRTVATDGHRLALCRLTYETQLPARQVIIPRKGVMEISRLIGEDDKSIKIQIGANHLRMFSTDFIFTSKLVDGRFPDYRRVLPKDGDKVVQASKAVLKDAFSRAAILSNEKFRGVRLNLASGELKITANNPEQEEAEEMVDVDYQGDELEIGFNVAYLIDVMNALVSDKIKINLSDSNASALIEDAEDDAALYVIMPMRL
;
A
#
# COMPACT_ATOMS: atom_id res chain seq x y z
N MET A 1 8.66 -22.31 -28.43
CA MET A 1 7.75 -21.19 -28.13
C MET A 1 7.95 -20.07 -29.14
N LYS A 2 6.87 -19.53 -29.70
CA LYS A 2 6.91 -18.39 -30.63
C LYS A 2 5.57 -17.66 -30.61
N PHE A 3 5.58 -16.31 -30.68
CA PHE A 3 4.39 -15.48 -30.82
C PHE A 3 4.75 -14.10 -31.37
N THR A 4 3.74 -13.42 -31.92
CA THR A 4 3.84 -12.04 -32.38
C THR A 4 2.81 -11.21 -31.63
N ILE A 5 3.23 -10.03 -31.15
CA ILE A 5 2.40 -9.14 -30.33
C ILE A 5 2.80 -7.67 -30.56
N SER A 6 1.84 -6.73 -30.46
CA SER A 6 2.18 -5.31 -30.48
C SER A 6 2.86 -4.87 -29.19
N ARG A 7 3.72 -3.85 -29.29
CA ARG A 7 4.42 -3.26 -28.16
C ARG A 7 3.46 -2.89 -27.01
N GLU A 8 2.35 -2.27 -27.33
CA GLU A 8 1.37 -1.78 -26.33
C GLU A 8 0.75 -2.94 -25.56
N LYS A 9 0.29 -3.97 -26.30
CA LYS A 9 -0.30 -5.18 -25.70
C LYS A 9 0.71 -5.93 -24.82
N PHE A 10 2.01 -5.88 -25.13
CA PHE A 10 3.03 -6.57 -24.35
C PHE A 10 3.54 -5.73 -23.15
N LEU A 11 3.66 -4.41 -23.35
CA LEU A 11 4.23 -3.51 -22.35
C LEU A 11 3.40 -3.45 -21.05
N GLN A 12 2.07 -3.36 -21.18
CA GLN A 12 1.17 -3.20 -20.04
C GLN A 12 1.28 -4.36 -19.03
N PRO A 13 1.08 -5.63 -19.40
CA PRO A 13 1.19 -6.74 -18.46
C PRO A 13 2.64 -6.96 -17.97
N LEU A 14 3.64 -6.68 -18.82
CA LEU A 14 5.03 -6.76 -18.40
C LEU A 14 5.35 -5.72 -17.32
N GLN A 15 4.77 -4.52 -17.41
CA GLN A 15 4.88 -3.48 -16.39
C GLN A 15 4.20 -3.92 -15.08
N LEU A 16 3.03 -4.53 -15.17
CA LEU A 16 2.31 -5.05 -13.99
C LEU A 16 3.18 -6.05 -13.22
N VAL A 17 3.63 -7.12 -13.88
CA VAL A 17 4.37 -8.19 -13.21
C VAL A 17 5.77 -7.79 -12.76
N SER A 18 6.36 -6.77 -13.38
CA SER A 18 7.68 -6.26 -12.99
C SER A 18 7.73 -5.68 -11.57
N GLY A 19 6.58 -5.35 -10.98
CA GLY A 19 6.48 -4.89 -9.59
C GLY A 19 6.81 -5.97 -8.58
N ALA A 20 6.50 -7.22 -8.87
CA ALA A 20 6.80 -8.36 -8.00
C ALA A 20 8.23 -8.90 -8.19
N VAL A 21 8.95 -8.48 -9.25
CA VAL A 21 10.30 -8.99 -9.53
C VAL A 21 11.34 -8.27 -8.68
N GLU A 22 12.16 -9.02 -7.93
CA GLU A 22 13.24 -8.49 -7.10
C GLU A 22 14.50 -8.21 -7.94
N ARG A 23 15.12 -7.05 -7.70
CA ARG A 23 16.34 -6.65 -8.45
C ARG A 23 17.63 -7.22 -7.87
N ARG A 24 17.64 -7.57 -6.58
CA ARG A 24 18.81 -8.06 -5.84
C ARG A 24 18.41 -9.28 -5.03
N HIS A 25 18.52 -10.45 -5.61
CA HIS A 25 18.24 -11.70 -4.93
C HIS A 25 19.43 -12.67 -5.02
N THR A 26 19.54 -13.54 -4.02
CA THR A 26 20.52 -14.65 -4.04
C THR A 26 20.16 -15.69 -5.09
N LEU A 27 18.89 -15.77 -5.51
CA LEU A 27 18.39 -16.65 -6.55
C LEU A 27 18.22 -15.88 -7.87
N PRO A 28 19.07 -16.08 -8.88
CA PRO A 28 19.03 -15.32 -10.14
C PRO A 28 17.68 -15.41 -10.88
N ILE A 29 16.95 -16.52 -10.74
CA ILE A 29 15.69 -16.75 -11.43
C ILE A 29 14.59 -15.79 -10.96
N LEU A 30 14.66 -15.26 -9.74
CA LEU A 30 13.69 -14.28 -9.20
C LEU A 30 13.86 -12.89 -9.83
N SER A 31 14.95 -12.66 -10.57
CA SER A 31 15.11 -11.45 -11.40
C SER A 31 14.52 -11.63 -12.81
N ASN A 32 13.99 -12.82 -13.12
CA ASN A 32 13.36 -13.14 -14.38
C ASN A 32 11.83 -13.01 -14.26
N VAL A 33 11.18 -12.82 -15.40
CA VAL A 33 9.75 -13.03 -15.60
C VAL A 33 9.55 -14.38 -16.27
N LEU A 34 8.62 -15.17 -15.78
CA LEU A 34 8.15 -16.39 -16.46
C LEU A 34 7.19 -15.98 -17.57
N ILE A 35 7.46 -16.46 -18.77
CA ILE A 35 6.63 -16.27 -19.95
C ILE A 35 6.11 -17.64 -20.37
N LYS A 36 4.80 -17.80 -20.43
CA LYS A 36 4.12 -19.04 -20.85
C LYS A 36 3.12 -18.73 -21.95
N VAL A 37 3.15 -19.49 -23.01
CA VAL A 37 2.14 -19.50 -24.06
C VAL A 37 1.41 -20.83 -23.97
N SER A 38 0.13 -20.78 -23.67
CA SER A 38 -0.74 -21.96 -23.62
C SER A 38 -2.16 -21.59 -24.07
N GLU A 39 -2.80 -22.48 -24.77
CA GLU A 39 -4.09 -22.26 -25.40
C GLU A 39 -4.02 -21.07 -26.37
N ASP A 40 -4.74 -19.97 -26.12
CA ASP A 40 -4.69 -18.75 -26.92
C ASP A 40 -4.18 -17.54 -26.13
N ALA A 41 -3.46 -17.79 -25.03
CA ALA A 41 -3.01 -16.75 -24.10
C ALA A 41 -1.49 -16.76 -23.86
N LEU A 42 -0.96 -15.55 -23.72
CA LEU A 42 0.37 -15.27 -23.19
C LEU A 42 0.25 -14.91 -21.72
N TRP A 43 0.85 -15.71 -20.87
CA TRP A 43 0.91 -15.51 -19.42
C TRP A 43 2.27 -14.99 -19.01
N LEU A 44 2.28 -13.97 -18.19
CA LEU A 44 3.48 -13.41 -17.57
C LEU A 44 3.36 -13.55 -16.06
N THR A 45 4.40 -14.08 -15.40
CA THR A 45 4.45 -14.21 -13.95
C THR A 45 5.73 -13.58 -13.41
N GLY A 46 5.58 -12.74 -12.41
CA GLY A 46 6.68 -12.18 -11.61
C GLY A 46 6.50 -12.54 -10.14
N THR A 47 7.58 -12.93 -9.45
CA THR A 47 7.55 -13.23 -8.02
C THR A 47 8.90 -12.97 -7.36
N ASP A 48 8.86 -12.73 -6.04
CA ASP A 48 10.03 -12.67 -5.15
C ASP A 48 9.89 -13.63 -3.95
N LEU A 49 8.96 -14.56 -4.02
CA LEU A 49 8.56 -15.54 -2.98
C LEU A 49 7.65 -14.98 -1.88
N GLU A 50 7.50 -13.66 -1.76
CA GLU A 50 6.54 -13.02 -0.84
C GLU A 50 5.27 -12.60 -1.55
N VAL A 51 5.44 -12.03 -2.75
CA VAL A 51 4.34 -11.63 -3.62
C VAL A 51 4.49 -12.29 -5.00
N GLU A 52 3.38 -12.55 -5.65
CA GLU A 52 3.31 -13.03 -7.02
C GLU A 52 2.30 -12.20 -7.80
N LEU A 53 2.67 -11.83 -9.02
CA LEU A 53 1.80 -11.18 -9.98
C LEU A 53 1.75 -11.99 -11.27
N ILE A 54 0.53 -12.30 -11.69
CA ILE A 54 0.25 -12.97 -12.96
C ILE A 54 -0.62 -12.03 -13.79
N SER A 55 -0.27 -11.86 -15.04
CA SER A 55 -1.09 -11.16 -16.02
C SER A 55 -1.15 -11.94 -17.31
N SER A 56 -2.27 -11.89 -18.00
CA SER A 56 -2.46 -12.63 -19.25
C SER A 56 -2.97 -11.73 -20.37
N ILE A 57 -2.62 -12.11 -21.59
CA ILE A 57 -3.05 -11.43 -22.81
C ILE A 57 -3.49 -12.49 -23.80
N LYS A 58 -4.65 -12.28 -24.43
CA LYS A 58 -5.07 -13.10 -25.54
C LYS A 58 -4.16 -12.85 -26.75
N LEU A 59 -3.59 -13.92 -27.29
CA LEU A 59 -2.80 -13.88 -28.51
C LEU A 59 -3.71 -13.93 -29.74
N GLU A 60 -3.32 -13.21 -30.77
CA GLU A 60 -3.95 -13.21 -32.07
C GLU A 60 -2.96 -13.76 -33.10
N GLY A 61 -3.43 -14.58 -34.04
CA GLY A 61 -2.61 -15.18 -35.10
C GLY A 61 -1.87 -16.43 -34.67
N ASP A 62 -0.80 -16.76 -35.39
CA ASP A 62 -0.05 -18.00 -35.19
C ASP A 62 0.89 -17.90 -33.98
N PHE A 63 0.84 -18.90 -33.14
CA PHE A 63 1.75 -19.05 -32.01
C PHE A 63 2.18 -20.51 -31.84
N THR A 64 3.24 -20.70 -31.08
CA THR A 64 3.72 -22.01 -30.62
C THR A 64 3.81 -22.00 -29.11
N GLU A 65 3.13 -22.93 -28.47
CA GLU A 65 3.15 -23.08 -27.00
C GLU A 65 4.54 -23.34 -26.46
N GLY A 66 4.68 -23.09 -25.17
CA GLY A 66 5.90 -23.32 -24.41
C GLY A 66 6.05 -22.32 -23.26
N GLU A 67 7.10 -22.51 -22.49
CA GLU A 67 7.39 -21.67 -21.34
C GLU A 67 8.91 -21.45 -21.19
N ILE A 68 9.29 -20.28 -20.68
CA ILE A 68 10.67 -19.88 -20.48
C ILE A 68 10.75 -18.72 -19.48
N THR A 69 11.89 -18.51 -18.84
CA THR A 69 12.13 -17.31 -18.06
C THR A 69 13.16 -16.42 -18.71
N VAL A 70 12.94 -15.10 -18.64
CA VAL A 70 13.86 -14.09 -19.18
C VAL A 70 14.10 -12.97 -18.17
N PRO A 71 15.27 -12.28 -18.19
CA PRO A 71 15.56 -11.15 -17.30
C PRO A 71 14.50 -10.05 -17.46
N ALA A 72 13.65 -9.86 -16.44
CA ALA A 72 12.48 -9.00 -16.47
C ALA A 72 12.84 -7.56 -16.81
N LYS A 73 13.85 -7.00 -16.12
CA LYS A 73 14.27 -5.60 -16.35
C LYS A 73 14.76 -5.37 -17.78
N LYS A 74 15.60 -6.29 -18.31
CA LYS A 74 16.11 -6.14 -19.69
C LYS A 74 15.00 -6.23 -20.71
N LEU A 75 14.10 -7.21 -20.55
CA LEU A 75 12.93 -7.32 -21.43
C LEU A 75 12.08 -6.05 -21.37
N PHE A 76 11.72 -5.59 -20.17
CA PHE A 76 10.92 -4.39 -19.96
C PHE A 76 11.57 -3.15 -20.61
N ASP A 77 12.87 -2.93 -20.39
CA ASP A 77 13.60 -1.77 -20.92
C ASP A 77 13.66 -1.81 -22.46
N ILE A 78 13.82 -3.00 -23.07
CA ILE A 78 13.77 -3.18 -24.53
C ILE A 78 12.37 -2.80 -25.05
N ILE A 79 11.32 -3.43 -24.51
CA ILE A 79 9.94 -3.23 -25.00
C ILE A 79 9.51 -1.78 -24.81
N ARG A 80 9.83 -1.16 -23.67
CA ARG A 80 9.53 0.24 -23.39
C ARG A 80 10.21 1.20 -24.36
N GLY A 81 11.45 0.87 -24.75
CA GLY A 81 12.27 1.70 -25.66
C GLY A 81 11.87 1.59 -27.14
N LEU A 82 10.99 0.67 -27.52
CA LEU A 82 10.51 0.57 -28.91
C LEU A 82 9.53 1.72 -29.22
N ALA A 83 9.40 2.03 -30.52
CA ALA A 83 8.41 3.00 -30.99
C ALA A 83 6.98 2.46 -30.85
N GLU A 84 6.01 3.34 -30.70
CA GLU A 84 4.59 3.00 -30.68
C GLU A 84 4.16 2.27 -31.96
N GLY A 85 3.24 1.31 -31.82
CA GLY A 85 2.73 0.47 -32.92
C GLY A 85 3.71 -0.60 -33.40
N THR A 86 4.90 -0.74 -32.79
CA THR A 86 5.89 -1.74 -33.21
C THR A 86 5.35 -3.14 -32.96
N GLN A 87 5.41 -4.01 -33.99
CA GLN A 87 5.17 -5.45 -33.86
C GLN A 87 6.44 -6.13 -33.36
N ILE A 88 6.27 -7.05 -32.41
CA ILE A 88 7.33 -7.80 -31.73
C ILE A 88 7.15 -9.27 -32.07
N ASP A 89 8.15 -9.85 -32.70
CA ASP A 89 8.26 -11.29 -32.87
C ASP A 89 9.17 -11.84 -31.76
N PHE A 90 8.60 -12.66 -30.91
CA PHE A 90 9.31 -13.35 -29.82
C PHE A 90 9.45 -14.83 -30.17
N SER A 91 10.66 -15.37 -30.03
CA SER A 91 10.89 -16.80 -30.22
C SER A 91 11.98 -17.30 -29.28
N VAL A 92 11.96 -18.59 -28.97
CA VAL A 92 12.96 -19.27 -28.16
C VAL A 92 13.77 -20.23 -29.03
N ASP A 93 15.09 -20.13 -28.95
CA ASP A 93 16.05 -21.00 -29.62
C ASP A 93 17.09 -21.47 -28.60
N GLY A 94 17.00 -22.74 -28.21
CA GLY A 94 17.80 -23.32 -27.13
C GLY A 94 17.63 -22.54 -25.82
N SER A 95 18.74 -22.01 -25.29
CA SER A 95 18.79 -21.22 -24.04
C SER A 95 18.71 -19.70 -24.30
N LYS A 96 18.15 -19.27 -25.42
CA LYS A 96 18.08 -17.85 -25.79
C LYS A 96 16.67 -17.47 -26.22
N ALA A 97 16.23 -16.32 -25.72
CA ALA A 97 15.03 -15.64 -26.23
C ALA A 97 15.47 -14.61 -27.29
N LEU A 98 14.89 -14.72 -28.47
CA LEU A 98 15.11 -13.83 -29.60
C LEU A 98 13.92 -12.91 -29.75
N ILE A 99 14.15 -11.61 -29.77
CA ILE A 99 13.17 -10.56 -29.91
C ILE A 99 13.50 -9.78 -31.19
N ARG A 100 12.58 -9.73 -32.13
CA ARG A 100 12.69 -8.92 -33.34
C ARG A 100 11.61 -7.85 -33.31
N ALA A 101 11.99 -6.61 -33.58
CA ALA A 101 11.09 -5.47 -33.57
C ALA A 101 11.55 -4.45 -34.61
N GLY A 102 10.83 -4.31 -35.70
CA GLY A 102 11.24 -3.50 -36.84
C GLY A 102 12.59 -3.97 -37.40
N ARG A 103 13.62 -3.10 -37.34
CA ARG A 103 14.99 -3.45 -37.76
C ARG A 103 15.87 -3.95 -36.58
N GLY A 104 15.33 -3.89 -35.36
CA GLY A 104 16.04 -4.31 -34.15
C GLY A 104 16.00 -5.81 -33.94
N ARG A 105 17.08 -6.37 -33.42
CA ARG A 105 17.19 -7.76 -32.96
C ARG A 105 17.89 -7.80 -31.62
N TYR A 106 17.23 -8.41 -30.65
CA TYR A 106 17.75 -8.55 -29.30
C TYR A 106 17.77 -10.02 -28.92
N THR A 107 18.77 -10.42 -28.16
CA THR A 107 18.94 -11.78 -27.66
C THR A 107 19.15 -11.74 -26.16
N LEU A 108 18.29 -12.41 -25.40
CA LEU A 108 18.38 -12.53 -23.95
C LEU A 108 18.71 -13.98 -23.57
N SER A 109 19.53 -14.14 -22.54
CA SER A 109 19.75 -15.44 -21.91
C SER A 109 18.49 -15.85 -21.16
N THR A 110 18.21 -17.14 -21.12
CA THR A 110 17.03 -17.70 -20.46
C THR A 110 17.46 -18.65 -19.35
N LEU A 111 16.54 -18.88 -18.41
CA LEU A 111 16.62 -19.98 -17.45
C LEU A 111 15.37 -20.86 -17.63
N SER A 112 15.46 -22.13 -17.23
CA SER A 112 14.36 -23.08 -17.36
C SER A 112 13.14 -22.60 -16.56
N ALA A 113 11.96 -22.75 -17.15
CA ALA A 113 10.71 -22.50 -16.45
C ALA A 113 10.49 -23.48 -15.27
N SER A 114 11.03 -24.71 -15.37
CA SER A 114 10.95 -25.71 -14.28
C SER A 114 11.61 -25.27 -12.98
N ASP A 115 12.54 -24.33 -13.05
CA ASP A 115 13.25 -23.80 -11.89
C ASP A 115 12.56 -22.56 -11.29
N TYR A 116 11.51 -22.09 -11.95
CA TYR A 116 10.75 -20.91 -11.48
C TYR A 116 9.83 -21.32 -10.34
N PRO A 117 9.89 -20.63 -9.20
CA PRO A 117 9.06 -20.98 -8.06
C PRO A 117 7.60 -20.68 -8.35
N ASN A 118 6.74 -21.65 -8.11
CA ASN A 118 5.30 -21.47 -8.13
C ASN A 118 4.80 -21.38 -6.69
N LEU A 119 3.85 -20.49 -6.44
CA LEU A 119 3.08 -20.57 -5.22
C LEU A 119 2.20 -21.83 -5.29
N GLU A 120 2.22 -22.63 -4.22
CA GLU A 120 1.39 -23.82 -4.11
C GLU A 120 -0.09 -23.46 -4.24
N ASP A 121 -0.89 -24.39 -4.75
CA ASP A 121 -2.33 -24.25 -4.74
C ASP A 121 -2.84 -24.24 -3.31
N TRP A 122 -3.73 -23.32 -3.00
CA TRP A 122 -4.34 -23.19 -1.68
C TRP A 122 -5.82 -22.80 -1.82
N GLU A 123 -6.62 -23.13 -0.82
CA GLU A 123 -8.03 -22.82 -0.78
C GLU A 123 -8.30 -21.52 -0.01
N GLY A 124 -9.20 -20.69 -0.55
CA GLY A 124 -9.71 -19.51 0.14
C GLY A 124 -10.69 -19.90 1.23
N GLU A 125 -10.48 -19.42 2.46
CA GLU A 125 -11.38 -19.61 3.58
C GLU A 125 -12.46 -18.53 3.66
N VAL A 126 -12.14 -17.31 3.22
CA VAL A 126 -13.03 -16.16 3.14
C VAL A 126 -12.92 -15.54 1.75
N GLU A 127 -14.04 -15.21 1.16
CA GLU A 127 -14.12 -14.62 -0.17
C GLU A 127 -15.12 -13.48 -0.19
N PHE A 128 -14.76 -12.35 -0.79
CA PHE A 128 -15.62 -11.18 -0.99
C PHE A 128 -15.12 -10.32 -2.14
N GLU A 129 -15.98 -9.40 -2.58
CA GLU A 129 -15.65 -8.46 -3.65
C GLU A 129 -15.73 -7.02 -3.13
N LEU A 130 -14.78 -6.19 -3.55
CA LEU A 130 -14.77 -4.75 -3.30
C LEU A 130 -14.58 -3.99 -4.60
N SER A 131 -15.04 -2.74 -4.64
CA SER A 131 -14.59 -1.81 -5.68
C SER A 131 -13.11 -1.45 -5.48
N CYS A 132 -12.41 -1.11 -6.55
CA CYS A 132 -11.04 -0.58 -6.45
C CYS A 132 -10.99 0.67 -5.56
N SER A 133 -11.99 1.54 -5.67
CA SER A 133 -12.10 2.77 -4.86
C SER A 133 -12.24 2.48 -3.37
N ASP A 134 -13.06 1.50 -2.98
CA ASP A 134 -13.21 1.10 -1.58
C ASP A 134 -11.94 0.48 -1.00
N LEU A 135 -11.32 -0.44 -1.76
CA LEU A 135 -10.06 -1.06 -1.35
C LEU A 135 -8.94 -0.02 -1.25
N LYS A 136 -8.88 0.91 -2.19
CA LYS A 136 -7.90 2.02 -2.17
C LYS A 136 -8.12 2.90 -0.95
N ARG A 137 -9.36 3.26 -0.63
CA ARG A 137 -9.70 4.02 0.58
C ARG A 137 -9.22 3.32 1.84
N LEU A 138 -9.49 2.02 2.00
CA LEU A 138 -9.03 1.23 3.14
C LEU A 138 -7.51 1.28 3.30
N ILE A 139 -6.77 1.15 2.18
CA ILE A 139 -5.30 1.15 2.17
C ILE A 139 -4.73 2.54 2.42
N ASP A 140 -5.16 3.55 1.69
CA ASP A 140 -4.59 4.89 1.76
C ASP A 140 -4.85 5.55 3.12
N SER A 141 -6.00 5.23 3.75
CA SER A 141 -6.32 5.72 5.09
C SER A 141 -5.45 5.11 6.19
N THR A 142 -4.74 3.98 5.95
CA THR A 142 -4.08 3.25 7.05
C THR A 142 -2.62 2.93 6.79
N SER A 143 -2.21 2.71 5.55
CA SER A 143 -0.89 2.17 5.19
C SER A 143 0.31 2.99 5.67
N PHE A 144 0.15 4.32 5.80
CA PHE A 144 1.21 5.21 6.27
C PHE A 144 1.60 4.97 7.74
N SER A 145 0.72 4.34 8.53
CA SER A 145 0.97 3.99 9.94
C SER A 145 1.66 2.65 10.14
N MET A 146 1.90 1.86 9.08
CA MET A 146 2.69 0.63 9.19
C MET A 146 4.11 0.93 9.63
N ALA A 147 4.65 0.11 10.54
CA ALA A 147 6.07 0.16 10.89
C ALA A 147 6.97 -0.20 9.69
N GLN A 148 8.22 0.20 9.77
CA GLN A 148 9.24 -0.14 8.78
C GLN A 148 10.47 -0.70 9.49
N GLN A 149 10.79 -1.98 9.20
CA GLN A 149 11.93 -2.70 9.79
C GLN A 149 11.89 -2.75 11.34
N ASP A 150 10.69 -2.81 11.92
CA ASP A 150 10.53 -3.02 13.36
C ASP A 150 10.82 -4.49 13.71
N VAL A 151 11.44 -4.73 14.87
CA VAL A 151 11.69 -6.09 15.39
C VAL A 151 10.38 -6.83 15.68
N ARG A 152 9.32 -6.12 15.98
CA ARG A 152 7.95 -6.61 16.05
C ARG A 152 7.39 -6.76 14.63
N TYR A 153 7.83 -7.80 13.93
CA TYR A 153 7.57 -8.00 12.48
C TYR A 153 6.10 -7.93 12.09
N TYR A 154 5.17 -8.26 13.01
CA TYR A 154 3.73 -8.15 12.80
C TYR A 154 3.23 -6.69 12.66
N LEU A 155 4.03 -5.69 13.03
CA LEU A 155 3.74 -4.28 12.79
C LEU A 155 4.24 -3.79 11.40
N ASN A 156 5.11 -4.56 10.74
CA ASN A 156 5.59 -4.25 9.38
C ASN A 156 4.57 -4.65 8.30
N GLY A 157 3.31 -4.55 8.62
CA GLY A 157 2.20 -4.89 7.75
C GLY A 157 0.91 -4.21 8.20
N MET A 158 -0.15 -4.48 7.47
CA MET A 158 -1.49 -3.96 7.72
C MET A 158 -2.41 -5.11 8.10
N SER A 159 -3.12 -4.98 9.23
CA SER A 159 -4.20 -5.91 9.57
C SER A 159 -5.38 -5.68 8.64
N LEU A 160 -5.87 -6.75 8.02
CA LEU A 160 -7.15 -6.80 7.33
C LEU A 160 -8.09 -7.68 8.14
N GLU A 161 -9.22 -7.15 8.52
CA GLU A 161 -10.22 -7.83 9.36
C GLU A 161 -11.55 -7.88 8.64
N THR A 162 -12.20 -9.04 8.71
CA THR A 162 -13.60 -9.23 8.35
C THR A 162 -14.37 -9.70 9.58
N GLU A 163 -15.53 -9.13 9.84
CA GLU A 163 -16.39 -9.51 10.95
C GLU A 163 -17.82 -9.04 10.68
N GLU A 164 -18.76 -9.96 10.64
CA GLU A 164 -20.17 -9.65 10.31
C GLU A 164 -20.25 -8.90 8.97
N ASN A 165 -20.79 -7.68 8.98
CA ASN A 165 -20.92 -6.82 7.81
C ASN A 165 -19.88 -5.70 7.76
N VAL A 166 -18.70 -5.89 8.36
CA VAL A 166 -17.64 -4.89 8.40
C VAL A 166 -16.33 -5.46 7.89
N ILE A 167 -15.68 -4.69 7.04
CA ILE A 167 -14.29 -4.89 6.63
C ILE A 167 -13.48 -3.75 7.24
N ARG A 168 -12.34 -4.06 7.86
CA ARG A 168 -11.45 -3.07 8.49
C ARG A 168 -10.02 -3.27 8.05
N THR A 169 -9.30 -2.17 7.93
CA THR A 169 -7.85 -2.15 7.88
C THR A 169 -7.31 -1.40 9.08
N VAL A 170 -6.23 -1.91 9.66
CA VAL A 170 -5.56 -1.29 10.81
C VAL A 170 -4.06 -1.37 10.62
N ALA A 171 -3.36 -0.28 10.88
CA ALA A 171 -1.91 -0.23 10.87
C ALA A 171 -1.39 0.57 12.07
N THR A 172 -0.25 0.16 12.62
CA THR A 172 0.41 0.86 13.73
C THR A 172 1.91 0.59 13.72
N ASP A 173 2.69 1.57 14.15
CA ASP A 173 4.12 1.45 14.44
C ASP A 173 4.43 1.43 15.95
N GLY A 174 3.38 1.45 16.80
CA GLY A 174 3.46 1.51 18.24
C GLY A 174 3.50 2.93 18.82
N HIS A 175 3.56 3.97 17.95
CA HIS A 175 3.51 5.37 18.34
C HIS A 175 2.28 6.09 17.79
N ARG A 176 1.73 5.55 16.73
CA ARG A 176 0.48 5.98 16.09
C ARG A 176 -0.29 4.78 15.59
N LEU A 177 -1.56 4.97 15.34
CA LEU A 177 -2.45 3.95 14.78
C LEU A 177 -3.41 4.62 13.81
N ALA A 178 -3.67 3.95 12.69
CA ALA A 178 -4.72 4.29 11.75
C ALA A 178 -5.65 3.11 11.58
N LEU A 179 -6.95 3.38 11.59
CA LEU A 179 -8.02 2.42 11.35
C LEU A 179 -8.96 3.01 10.30
N CYS A 180 -9.35 2.19 9.34
CA CYS A 180 -10.43 2.50 8.41
C CYS A 180 -11.39 1.32 8.34
N ARG A 181 -12.69 1.60 8.30
CA ARG A 181 -13.75 0.59 8.20
C ARG A 181 -14.67 0.88 7.03
N LEU A 182 -15.23 -0.20 6.51
CA LEU A 182 -16.23 -0.20 5.45
C LEU A 182 -17.38 -1.10 5.85
N THR A 183 -18.61 -0.66 5.66
CA THR A 183 -19.80 -1.50 5.81
C THR A 183 -19.98 -2.33 4.54
N TYR A 184 -20.09 -3.64 4.70
CA TYR A 184 -20.28 -4.59 3.61
C TYR A 184 -21.73 -5.10 3.58
N GLU A 185 -22.23 -5.42 2.40
CA GLU A 185 -23.65 -5.78 2.23
C GLU A 185 -24.02 -7.12 2.86
N THR A 186 -23.09 -8.08 2.88
CA THR A 186 -23.32 -9.42 3.37
C THR A 186 -22.47 -9.73 4.60
N GLN A 187 -22.90 -10.74 5.37
CA GLN A 187 -22.13 -11.20 6.53
C GLN A 187 -20.89 -11.98 6.07
N LEU A 188 -19.75 -11.64 6.64
CA LEU A 188 -18.48 -12.30 6.42
C LEU A 188 -18.04 -13.04 7.68
N PRO A 189 -17.38 -14.20 7.55
CA PRO A 189 -16.75 -14.87 8.67
C PRO A 189 -15.75 -13.96 9.38
N ALA A 190 -15.64 -14.08 10.70
CA ALA A 190 -14.62 -13.37 11.45
C ALA A 190 -13.23 -13.89 11.08
N ARG A 191 -12.42 -13.03 10.48
CA ARG A 191 -11.05 -13.32 10.09
C ARG A 191 -10.17 -12.10 10.32
N GLN A 192 -8.96 -12.31 10.83
CA GLN A 192 -7.93 -11.29 10.96
C GLN A 192 -6.63 -11.82 10.36
N VAL A 193 -6.06 -11.09 9.42
CA VAL A 193 -4.79 -11.43 8.77
C VAL A 193 -3.91 -10.19 8.67
N ILE A 194 -2.60 -10.39 8.52
CA ILE A 194 -1.64 -9.30 8.36
C ILE A 194 -1.03 -9.39 6.97
N ILE A 195 -1.31 -8.40 6.15
CA ILE A 195 -0.71 -8.25 4.82
C ILE A 195 0.65 -7.56 5.01
N PRO A 196 1.77 -8.15 4.58
CA PRO A 196 3.08 -7.51 4.73
C PRO A 196 3.13 -6.19 3.97
N ARG A 197 3.95 -5.25 4.46
CA ARG A 197 4.09 -3.90 3.87
C ARG A 197 4.30 -3.94 2.36
N LYS A 198 5.13 -4.85 1.86
CA LYS A 198 5.36 -5.02 0.42
C LYS A 198 4.07 -5.36 -0.32
N GLY A 199 3.30 -6.31 0.19
CA GLY A 199 1.99 -6.68 -0.38
C GLY A 199 1.05 -5.48 -0.44
N VAL A 200 0.92 -4.71 0.65
CA VAL A 200 0.08 -3.51 0.70
C VAL A 200 0.50 -2.47 -0.34
N MET A 201 1.81 -2.20 -0.46
CA MET A 201 2.33 -1.22 -1.41
C MET A 201 2.12 -1.66 -2.87
N GLU A 202 2.25 -2.97 -3.16
CA GLU A 202 1.96 -3.49 -4.48
C GLU A 202 0.46 -3.43 -4.80
N ILE A 203 -0.42 -3.76 -3.86
CA ILE A 203 -1.87 -3.60 -4.04
C ILE A 203 -2.19 -2.13 -4.34
N SER A 204 -1.69 -1.18 -3.55
CA SER A 204 -1.90 0.25 -3.77
C SER A 204 -1.44 0.72 -5.16
N ARG A 205 -0.36 0.13 -5.69
CA ARG A 205 0.15 0.42 -7.05
C ARG A 205 -0.72 -0.15 -8.16
N LEU A 206 -1.35 -1.29 -7.92
CA LEU A 206 -2.13 -2.05 -8.91
C LEU A 206 -3.55 -1.53 -9.08
N ILE A 207 -4.14 -1.01 -8.00
CA ILE A 207 -5.52 -0.52 -8.00
C ILE A 207 -5.60 0.97 -8.33
N GLY A 208 -6.60 1.33 -9.14
CA GLY A 208 -6.96 2.72 -9.45
C GLY A 208 -8.05 3.25 -8.52
N GLU A 209 -8.56 4.43 -8.85
CA GLU A 209 -9.72 5.05 -8.19
C GLU A 209 -11.02 4.76 -8.96
N ASP A 210 -11.03 3.69 -9.75
CA ASP A 210 -12.20 3.27 -10.51
C ASP A 210 -13.09 2.32 -9.70
N ASP A 211 -14.32 2.12 -10.16
CA ASP A 211 -15.30 1.24 -9.51
C ASP A 211 -15.23 -0.20 -10.03
N LYS A 212 -14.13 -0.59 -10.69
CA LYS A 212 -13.94 -1.98 -11.08
C LYS A 212 -13.95 -2.87 -9.85
N SER A 213 -14.59 -4.02 -9.98
CA SER A 213 -14.65 -5.00 -8.90
C SER A 213 -13.36 -5.79 -8.81
N ILE A 214 -12.90 -6.00 -7.59
CA ILE A 214 -11.80 -6.90 -7.25
C ILE A 214 -12.34 -7.96 -6.30
N LYS A 215 -12.18 -9.22 -6.70
CA LYS A 215 -12.45 -10.37 -5.86
C LYS A 215 -11.24 -10.64 -4.97
N ILE A 216 -11.46 -10.77 -3.67
CA ILE A 216 -10.44 -11.02 -2.66
C ILE A 216 -10.71 -12.37 -2.02
N GLN A 217 -9.68 -13.20 -1.94
CA GLN A 217 -9.67 -14.47 -1.22
C GLN A 217 -8.63 -14.44 -0.12
N ILE A 218 -9.01 -14.83 1.08
CA ILE A 218 -8.12 -14.96 2.24
C ILE A 218 -8.06 -16.44 2.60
N GLY A 219 -6.87 -17.00 2.58
CA GLY A 219 -6.59 -18.36 3.05
C GLY A 219 -5.83 -18.36 4.38
N ALA A 220 -5.27 -19.52 4.75
CA ALA A 220 -4.51 -19.67 5.98
C ALA A 220 -3.25 -18.78 6.00
N ASN A 221 -2.47 -18.78 4.91
CA ASN A 221 -1.16 -18.14 4.82
C ASN A 221 -1.01 -17.20 3.62
N HIS A 222 -2.07 -17.01 2.84
CA HIS A 222 -2.04 -16.20 1.62
C HIS A 222 -3.30 -15.36 1.48
N LEU A 223 -3.14 -14.22 0.82
CA LEU A 223 -4.22 -13.40 0.27
C LEU A 223 -4.07 -13.37 -1.24
N ARG A 224 -5.16 -13.58 -1.98
CA ARG A 224 -5.20 -13.48 -3.43
C ARG A 224 -6.26 -12.48 -3.87
N MET A 225 -5.92 -11.71 -4.89
CA MET A 225 -6.83 -10.76 -5.52
C MET A 225 -6.94 -11.07 -7.00
N PHE A 226 -8.16 -11.06 -7.51
CA PHE A 226 -8.47 -11.25 -8.92
C PHE A 226 -9.04 -9.98 -9.51
N SER A 227 -8.39 -9.47 -10.53
CA SER A 227 -8.85 -8.39 -11.38
C SER A 227 -8.98 -8.89 -12.82
N THR A 228 -9.57 -8.11 -13.71
CA THR A 228 -9.58 -8.39 -15.15
C THR A 228 -8.17 -8.43 -15.76
N ASP A 229 -7.23 -7.67 -15.20
CA ASP A 229 -5.91 -7.44 -15.78
C ASP A 229 -4.79 -8.24 -15.10
N PHE A 230 -5.03 -8.71 -13.85
CA PHE A 230 -4.01 -9.41 -13.07
C PHE A 230 -4.60 -10.32 -12.00
N ILE A 231 -3.79 -11.28 -11.59
CA ILE A 231 -3.95 -12.03 -10.34
C ILE A 231 -2.76 -11.65 -9.45
N PHE A 232 -3.05 -11.15 -8.26
CA PHE A 232 -2.06 -10.82 -7.25
C PHE A 232 -2.17 -11.79 -6.09
N THR A 233 -1.05 -12.34 -5.63
CA THR A 233 -1.01 -13.18 -4.42
C THR A 233 0.08 -12.64 -3.50
N SER A 234 -0.23 -12.51 -2.21
CA SER A 234 0.72 -12.17 -1.15
C SER A 234 0.72 -13.23 -0.06
N LYS A 235 1.90 -13.63 0.40
CA LYS A 235 2.01 -14.32 1.68
C LYS A 235 1.55 -13.40 2.79
N LEU A 236 0.95 -13.97 3.82
CA LEU A 236 0.55 -13.26 5.03
C LEU A 236 1.68 -13.33 6.07
N VAL A 237 1.74 -12.32 6.93
CA VAL A 237 2.67 -12.33 8.07
C VAL A 237 2.15 -13.32 9.11
N ASP A 238 2.98 -14.29 9.48
CA ASP A 238 2.67 -15.20 10.57
C ASP A 238 2.77 -14.45 11.90
N GLY A 239 1.67 -14.40 12.64
CA GLY A 239 1.60 -13.70 13.92
C GLY A 239 0.22 -13.16 14.22
N ARG A 240 0.12 -12.54 15.38
CA ARG A 240 -1.13 -11.90 15.84
C ARG A 240 -0.96 -10.39 15.89
N PHE A 241 -1.83 -9.67 15.21
CA PHE A 241 -1.87 -8.22 15.32
C PHE A 241 -2.29 -7.80 16.74
N PRO A 242 -1.73 -6.72 17.31
CA PRO A 242 -2.07 -6.26 18.67
C PRO A 242 -3.55 -5.94 18.82
N ASP A 243 -4.09 -6.16 20.02
CA ASP A 243 -5.45 -5.72 20.36
C ASP A 243 -5.51 -4.19 20.50
N TYR A 244 -5.65 -3.55 19.36
CA TYR A 244 -5.66 -2.09 19.22
C TYR A 244 -6.88 -1.43 19.87
N ARG A 245 -7.95 -2.17 20.12
CA ARG A 245 -9.17 -1.64 20.75
C ARG A 245 -8.89 -1.11 22.16
N ARG A 246 -7.81 -1.60 22.80
CA ARG A 246 -7.38 -1.15 24.14
C ARG A 246 -6.65 0.19 24.12
N VAL A 247 -6.10 0.59 22.99
CA VAL A 247 -5.35 1.86 22.87
C VAL A 247 -6.18 2.99 22.27
N LEU A 248 -7.41 2.70 21.83
CA LEU A 248 -8.34 3.74 21.39
C LEU A 248 -8.77 4.60 22.57
N PRO A 249 -8.54 5.91 22.54
CA PRO A 249 -9.00 6.84 23.58
C PRO A 249 -10.53 6.77 23.72
N LYS A 250 -11.03 6.69 24.95
CA LYS A 250 -12.47 6.55 25.23
C LYS A 250 -13.12 7.81 25.79
N ASP A 251 -12.34 8.67 26.43
CA ASP A 251 -12.87 9.74 27.31
C ASP A 251 -12.20 11.09 27.04
N GLY A 252 -12.06 11.48 25.76
CA GLY A 252 -11.61 12.83 25.42
C GLY A 252 -12.70 13.86 25.70
N ASP A 253 -12.47 14.74 26.70
CA ASP A 253 -13.39 15.82 27.07
C ASP A 253 -13.09 17.13 26.31
N LYS A 254 -11.93 17.23 25.67
CA LYS A 254 -11.49 18.39 24.89
C LYS A 254 -11.64 18.11 23.41
N VAL A 255 -12.73 18.57 22.86
CA VAL A 255 -13.05 18.38 21.44
C VAL A 255 -12.72 19.65 20.67
N VAL A 256 -11.74 19.56 19.79
CA VAL A 256 -11.28 20.64 18.92
C VAL A 256 -11.79 20.39 17.51
N GLN A 257 -12.47 21.36 16.90
CA GLN A 257 -12.78 21.31 15.47
C GLN A 257 -11.97 22.38 14.73
N ALA A 258 -11.47 22.02 13.56
CA ALA A 258 -10.62 22.89 12.76
C ALA A 258 -10.68 22.54 11.26
N SER A 259 -10.16 23.47 10.43
CA SER A 259 -9.90 23.18 9.03
C SER A 259 -8.64 22.34 8.90
N LYS A 260 -8.74 21.20 8.21
CA LYS A 260 -7.62 20.34 7.84
C LYS A 260 -6.54 21.10 7.07
N ALA A 261 -6.95 21.89 6.08
CA ALA A 261 -6.02 22.64 5.24
C ALA A 261 -5.19 23.61 6.08
N VAL A 262 -5.83 24.38 6.96
CA VAL A 262 -5.15 25.36 7.83
C VAL A 262 -4.18 24.67 8.78
N LEU A 263 -4.59 23.58 9.45
CA LEU A 263 -3.73 22.83 10.36
C LEU A 263 -2.56 22.17 9.62
N LYS A 264 -2.80 21.56 8.45
CA LYS A 264 -1.73 20.95 7.63
C LYS A 264 -0.66 21.96 7.26
N ASP A 265 -1.05 23.15 6.82
CA ASP A 265 -0.13 24.22 6.44
C ASP A 265 0.67 24.71 7.65
N ALA A 266 0.01 24.93 8.80
CA ALA A 266 0.66 25.35 10.04
C ALA A 266 1.65 24.29 10.56
N PHE A 267 1.26 23.00 10.61
CA PHE A 267 2.15 21.91 10.96
C PHE A 267 3.33 21.79 9.99
N SER A 268 3.11 21.97 8.71
CA SER A 268 4.16 21.89 7.68
C SER A 268 5.20 23.02 7.86
N ARG A 269 4.78 24.24 8.19
CA ARG A 269 5.68 25.34 8.47
C ARG A 269 6.44 25.13 9.78
N ALA A 270 5.75 24.75 10.87
CA ALA A 270 6.38 24.46 12.16
C ALA A 270 7.40 23.31 12.05
N ALA A 271 7.11 22.29 11.21
CA ALA A 271 8.00 21.15 11.00
C ALA A 271 9.38 21.54 10.45
N ILE A 272 9.50 22.69 9.74
CA ILE A 272 10.77 23.16 9.18
C ILE A 272 11.81 23.39 10.27
N LEU A 273 11.39 23.95 11.41
CA LEU A 273 12.27 24.27 12.55
C LEU A 273 12.13 23.28 13.71
N SER A 274 11.47 22.14 13.49
CA SER A 274 11.44 21.05 14.47
C SER A 274 12.77 20.28 14.47
N ASN A 275 13.09 19.64 15.61
CA ASN A 275 14.25 18.75 15.70
C ASN A 275 14.16 17.66 14.60
N GLU A 276 15.21 17.49 13.78
CA GLU A 276 15.21 16.57 12.64
C GLU A 276 14.98 15.10 13.02
N LYS A 277 15.45 14.68 14.19
CA LYS A 277 15.38 13.30 14.65
C LYS A 277 14.04 12.99 15.33
N PHE A 278 13.58 13.88 16.21
CA PHE A 278 12.41 13.64 17.05
C PHE A 278 11.14 14.26 16.49
N ARG A 279 11.28 15.27 15.63
CA ARG A 279 10.16 15.95 14.96
C ARG A 279 9.09 16.45 15.94
N GLY A 280 9.50 16.86 17.14
CA GLY A 280 8.58 17.30 18.20
C GLY A 280 8.02 18.70 17.94
N VAL A 281 6.71 18.84 18.15
CA VAL A 281 6.01 20.14 18.25
C VAL A 281 5.15 20.15 19.50
N ARG A 282 5.03 21.31 20.12
CA ARG A 282 4.17 21.55 21.26
C ARG A 282 2.90 22.24 20.80
N LEU A 283 1.78 21.73 21.21
CA LEU A 283 0.45 22.28 21.01
C LEU A 283 -0.05 22.90 22.30
N ASN A 284 -0.31 24.19 22.31
CA ASN A 284 -0.97 24.88 23.41
C ASN A 284 -2.37 25.25 22.95
N LEU A 285 -3.35 24.56 23.52
CA LEU A 285 -4.77 24.73 23.23
C LEU A 285 -5.37 25.71 24.25
N ALA A 286 -6.07 26.72 23.75
CA ALA A 286 -6.86 27.64 24.54
C ALA A 286 -8.20 27.90 23.87
N SER A 287 -9.12 28.60 24.55
CA SER A 287 -10.44 28.91 23.98
C SER A 287 -10.30 29.68 22.67
N GLY A 288 -10.77 29.07 21.57
CA GLY A 288 -10.76 29.64 20.23
C GLY A 288 -9.44 29.56 19.49
N GLU A 289 -8.34 29.08 20.10
CA GLU A 289 -7.01 29.19 19.55
C GLU A 289 -6.14 27.95 19.82
N LEU A 290 -5.35 27.56 18.82
CA LEU A 290 -4.30 26.56 18.92
C LEU A 290 -2.96 27.18 18.55
N LYS A 291 -2.05 27.26 19.51
CA LYS A 291 -0.67 27.69 19.29
C LYS A 291 0.20 26.45 19.07
N ILE A 292 0.97 26.44 17.99
CA ILE A 292 1.90 25.36 17.61
C ILE A 292 3.31 25.93 17.71
N THR A 293 4.18 25.33 18.53
CA THR A 293 5.58 25.74 18.65
C THR A 293 6.51 24.57 18.35
N ALA A 294 7.61 24.89 17.68
CA ALA A 294 8.70 23.97 17.41
C ALA A 294 10.03 24.65 17.69
N ASN A 295 11.02 23.88 18.10
CA ASN A 295 12.39 24.34 18.27
C ASN A 295 13.38 23.23 17.88
N ASN A 296 14.58 23.63 17.50
CA ASN A 296 15.68 22.73 17.17
C ASN A 296 16.91 22.96 18.05
N PRO A 297 17.93 22.08 17.99
CA PRO A 297 19.16 22.25 18.77
C PRO A 297 19.96 23.51 18.45
N GLU A 298 19.76 24.10 17.28
CA GLU A 298 20.37 25.34 16.80
C GLU A 298 19.73 26.58 17.43
N GLN A 299 18.72 26.40 18.31
CA GLN A 299 17.94 27.45 18.96
C GLN A 299 17.08 28.28 17.98
N GLU A 300 16.71 27.68 16.87
CA GLU A 300 15.71 28.26 15.98
C GLU A 300 14.31 27.86 16.44
N GLU A 301 13.35 28.74 16.28
CA GLU A 301 11.98 28.57 16.78
C GLU A 301 10.95 28.88 15.70
N ALA A 302 9.87 28.11 15.68
CA ALA A 302 8.67 28.41 14.93
C ALA A 302 7.49 28.57 15.88
N GLU A 303 6.64 29.53 15.60
CA GLU A 303 5.37 29.74 16.29
C GLU A 303 4.27 29.99 15.25
N GLU A 304 3.22 29.20 15.31
CA GLU A 304 2.04 29.30 14.45
C GLU A 304 0.80 29.41 15.33
N MET A 305 -0.12 30.29 14.93
CA MET A 305 -1.41 30.47 15.58
C MET A 305 -2.52 30.06 14.63
N VAL A 306 -3.42 29.22 15.08
CA VAL A 306 -4.55 28.71 14.31
C VAL A 306 -5.84 28.91 15.08
N ASP A 307 -6.81 29.54 14.44
CA ASP A 307 -8.16 29.63 14.97
C ASP A 307 -8.84 28.26 14.95
N VAL A 308 -9.39 27.85 16.08
CA VAL A 308 -10.08 26.56 16.23
C VAL A 308 -11.42 26.73 16.95
N ASP A 309 -12.37 25.86 16.67
CA ASP A 309 -13.59 25.78 17.45
C ASP A 309 -13.35 24.90 18.69
N TYR A 310 -13.04 25.56 19.78
CA TYR A 310 -12.80 24.97 21.08
C TYR A 310 -13.23 25.92 22.20
N GLN A 311 -13.93 25.38 23.19
CA GLN A 311 -14.37 26.10 24.37
C GLN A 311 -14.15 25.22 25.62
N GLY A 312 -12.96 25.21 26.13
CA GLY A 312 -12.60 24.39 27.29
C GLY A 312 -11.33 24.86 28.00
N ASP A 313 -10.85 24.05 28.92
CA ASP A 313 -9.65 24.33 29.69
C ASP A 313 -8.38 24.31 28.83
N GLU A 314 -7.38 25.07 29.20
CA GLU A 314 -6.08 25.09 28.53
C GLU A 314 -5.40 23.72 28.64
N LEU A 315 -4.73 23.35 27.58
CA LEU A 315 -3.95 22.11 27.49
C LEU A 315 -2.64 22.35 26.75
N GLU A 316 -1.54 21.90 27.33
CA GLU A 316 -0.24 21.80 26.65
C GLU A 316 0.10 20.31 26.41
N ILE A 317 0.39 19.94 25.16
CA ILE A 317 0.71 18.56 24.78
C ILE A 317 1.70 18.53 23.61
N GLY A 318 2.65 17.60 23.64
CA GLY A 318 3.64 17.43 22.57
C GLY A 318 3.31 16.27 21.64
N PHE A 319 3.61 16.42 20.35
CA PHE A 319 3.47 15.37 19.34
C PHE A 319 4.60 15.38 18.32
N ASN A 320 4.78 14.26 17.65
CA ASN A 320 5.58 14.20 16.44
C ASN A 320 4.80 14.85 15.28
N VAL A 321 5.32 15.94 14.75
CA VAL A 321 4.65 16.72 13.69
C VAL A 321 4.49 15.93 12.39
N ALA A 322 5.40 15.01 12.08
CA ALA A 322 5.27 14.18 10.88
C ALA A 322 4.04 13.27 10.97
N TYR A 323 3.73 12.74 12.16
CA TYR A 323 2.53 11.94 12.37
C TYR A 323 1.25 12.75 12.20
N LEU A 324 1.24 14.00 12.70
CA LEU A 324 0.11 14.91 12.48
C LEU A 324 -0.09 15.22 11.00
N ILE A 325 0.99 15.51 10.27
CA ILE A 325 0.94 15.80 8.82
C ILE A 325 0.45 14.59 8.04
N ASP A 326 0.90 13.37 8.38
CA ASP A 326 0.44 12.15 7.72
C ASP A 326 -1.06 11.95 7.88
N VAL A 327 -1.60 12.19 9.08
CA VAL A 327 -3.05 12.13 9.34
C VAL A 327 -3.78 13.21 8.53
N MET A 328 -3.28 14.46 8.49
CA MET A 328 -3.89 15.52 7.68
C MET A 328 -3.90 15.15 6.18
N ASN A 329 -2.93 14.39 5.70
CA ASN A 329 -2.92 13.91 4.32
C ASN A 329 -3.94 12.79 4.06
N ALA A 330 -4.24 11.98 5.07
CA ALA A 330 -5.15 10.83 4.94
C ALA A 330 -6.64 11.19 5.12
N LEU A 331 -6.95 12.25 5.87
CA LEU A 331 -8.32 12.73 6.07
C LEU A 331 -8.94 13.20 4.75
N VAL A 332 -10.21 12.94 4.55
CA VAL A 332 -10.94 13.26 3.31
C VAL A 332 -11.55 14.66 3.37
N SER A 333 -12.34 14.96 4.40
CA SER A 333 -13.03 16.24 4.54
C SER A 333 -12.11 17.34 5.06
N ASP A 334 -12.49 18.61 4.84
CA ASP A 334 -11.74 19.73 5.41
C ASP A 334 -12.03 19.95 6.89
N LYS A 335 -13.23 19.61 7.35
CA LYS A 335 -13.58 19.68 8.77
C LYS A 335 -13.06 18.44 9.49
N ILE A 336 -12.19 18.66 10.47
CA ILE A 336 -11.64 17.60 11.31
C ILE A 336 -11.98 17.81 12.78
N LYS A 337 -11.96 16.72 13.52
CA LYS A 337 -12.21 16.67 14.95
C LYS A 337 -11.02 16.03 15.65
N ILE A 338 -10.45 16.72 16.63
CA ILE A 338 -9.36 16.23 17.46
C ILE A 338 -9.91 16.10 18.90
N ASN A 339 -9.91 14.88 19.42
CA ASN A 339 -10.30 14.59 20.80
C ASN A 339 -9.05 14.45 21.66
N LEU A 340 -8.94 15.27 22.69
CA LEU A 340 -7.85 15.29 23.67
C LEU A 340 -8.42 15.12 25.06
N SER A 341 -7.61 14.64 26.02
CA SER A 341 -7.96 14.61 27.44
C SER A 341 -6.92 15.34 28.29
N ASP A 342 -5.74 14.80 28.43
CA ASP A 342 -4.63 15.37 29.19
C ASP A 342 -3.30 15.28 28.43
N SER A 343 -2.24 15.85 28.99
CA SER A 343 -0.91 15.93 28.37
C SER A 343 -0.19 14.58 28.16
N ASN A 344 -0.69 13.49 28.74
CA ASN A 344 -0.11 12.16 28.65
C ASN A 344 -1.00 11.18 27.86
N ALA A 345 -2.20 11.59 27.50
CA ALA A 345 -3.13 10.75 26.76
C ALA A 345 -2.98 10.93 25.25
N SER A 346 -3.24 9.86 24.51
CA SER A 346 -3.21 9.90 23.05
C SER A 346 -4.32 10.78 22.49
N ALA A 347 -4.02 11.49 21.39
CA ALA A 347 -5.01 12.18 20.61
C ALA A 347 -5.79 11.20 19.72
N LEU A 348 -7.10 11.39 19.60
CA LEU A 348 -7.93 10.75 18.60
C LEU A 348 -8.33 11.80 17.57
N ILE A 349 -7.97 11.57 16.30
CA ILE A 349 -8.27 12.47 15.19
C ILE A 349 -9.22 11.75 14.24
N GLU A 350 -10.29 12.43 13.87
CA GLU A 350 -11.35 11.91 13.03
C GLU A 350 -11.77 12.96 12.01
N ASP A 351 -12.32 12.51 10.91
CA ASP A 351 -13.08 13.36 10.01
C ASP A 351 -14.39 13.80 10.72
N ALA A 352 -14.77 15.05 10.62
CA ALA A 352 -15.99 15.53 11.29
C ALA A 352 -17.29 15.10 10.58
N GLU A 353 -17.19 14.70 9.32
CA GLU A 353 -18.33 14.37 8.46
C GLU A 353 -18.37 12.88 8.07
N ASP A 354 -17.30 12.12 8.38
CA ASP A 354 -17.15 10.71 8.01
C ASP A 354 -16.49 9.93 9.15
N ASP A 355 -17.17 8.95 9.69
CA ASP A 355 -16.72 8.12 10.81
C ASP A 355 -16.01 6.82 10.37
N ALA A 356 -15.72 6.67 9.08
CA ALA A 356 -15.10 5.46 8.55
C ALA A 356 -13.64 5.32 8.96
N ALA A 357 -12.91 6.42 9.11
CA ALA A 357 -11.49 6.40 9.50
C ALA A 357 -11.26 7.11 10.82
N LEU A 358 -10.35 6.58 11.62
CA LEU A 358 -9.88 7.17 12.86
C LEU A 358 -8.36 7.01 13.02
N TYR A 359 -7.74 7.96 13.70
CA TYR A 359 -6.30 8.05 13.86
C TYR A 359 -5.95 8.33 15.31
N VAL A 360 -5.03 7.55 15.86
CA VAL A 360 -4.51 7.76 17.22
C VAL A 360 -3.05 8.15 17.14
N ILE A 361 -2.67 9.21 17.84
CA ILE A 361 -1.26 9.63 17.95
C ILE A 361 -0.89 9.71 19.43
N MET A 362 0.16 9.01 19.81
CA MET A 362 0.70 9.06 21.16
C MET A 362 1.43 10.38 21.42
N PRO A 363 1.28 10.99 22.60
CA PRO A 363 1.99 12.22 22.94
C PRO A 363 3.48 11.96 23.14
N MET A 364 4.27 13.02 22.98
CA MET A 364 5.69 13.07 23.27
C MET A 364 5.95 13.99 24.47
N ARG A 365 6.92 13.63 25.31
CA ARG A 365 7.48 14.54 26.30
C ARG A 365 8.55 15.40 25.62
N LEU A 366 8.33 16.70 25.60
CA LEU A 366 9.21 17.72 25.00
C LEU A 366 9.87 18.57 26.07
#